data_f435b658996ad48592842c084a0f7f53
#
_entry.id   f435b658996ad48592842c084a0f7f53
#
_cell.length_a   1.000
_cell.length_b   1.000
_cell.length_c   1.000
_cell.angle_alpha   90.00
_cell.angle_beta   90.00
_cell.angle_gamma   90.00
#
_symmetry.space_group_name_H-M   'P 1'
#
loop_
_entity.id
_entity.type
_entity.pdbx_description
1 polymer ?
#
loop_
_entity_poly.entity_id
_entity_poly.type
_entity_poly.pdbx_seq_one_letter_code
_entity_poly.pdbx_strand_id
1 'polypeptide(L)'
;MTNQTPKVFTGTLELNESGPGYLRDAKRNFAADQSNPQVPRELVEKFGLRGGEDITAAWSVGKRGRGRRVVKSIQTIFGRPAEQYSQVAPFDDLPVVHPAEQLKFETTDGPMTMRVVDLFTPIGKGQRALLVAPPRTGKTILLQQMAEGIKANHPEALLMMLLVDERPEEVTEMRRAVCNDGAGWDEGYPEVVYSSNDCEPKNHARISKLSIARARRYVEMGKDVVILLDSLTRLSRAFNNIIGSSGRTMTGGLDIRALGIPKTIFGAARKIESGGSLTIIASVLIETGSRMDDFIFQEFKGTGNMELVLSRELANLRTWPAANLSASGTRKEEMLLGQDAYDKMSRLRRRLLTMPPARQMETILSEFAKYPTNQAYLKNLAS
;
A
#
# COMPACT_ATOMS: atom_id res chain seq x y z
N MET A 1 -35.96 -2.95 -34.49
CA MET A 1 -35.21 -3.14 -33.22
C MET A 1 -33.83 -3.57 -33.61
N THR A 2 -32.87 -2.65 -33.60
CA THR A 2 -31.48 -2.96 -33.93
C THR A 2 -30.89 -3.80 -32.78
N ASN A 3 -30.71 -5.10 -33.03
CA ASN A 3 -29.94 -6.01 -32.18
C ASN A 3 -28.48 -5.55 -32.19
N GLN A 4 -28.13 -4.55 -31.37
CA GLN A 4 -26.73 -4.24 -31.13
C GLN A 4 -26.19 -5.34 -30.21
N THR A 5 -25.21 -6.08 -30.69
CA THR A 5 -24.42 -7.03 -29.86
C THR A 5 -24.01 -6.33 -28.56
N PRO A 6 -24.29 -6.89 -27.39
CA PRO A 6 -23.93 -6.24 -26.14
C PRO A 6 -22.43 -6.01 -26.08
N LYS A 7 -22.03 -4.78 -25.85
CA LYS A 7 -20.62 -4.41 -25.69
C LYS A 7 -20.18 -4.83 -24.29
N VAL A 8 -18.97 -5.40 -24.18
CA VAL A 8 -18.38 -5.82 -22.91
C VAL A 8 -17.44 -4.75 -22.37
N PHE A 9 -17.39 -4.60 -21.07
CA PHE A 9 -16.47 -3.71 -20.37
C PHE A 9 -15.95 -4.43 -19.11
N THR A 10 -14.63 -4.37 -18.90
CA THR A 10 -13.99 -4.85 -17.67
C THR A 10 -13.49 -3.64 -16.88
N GLY A 11 -13.78 -3.61 -15.60
CA GLY A 11 -13.35 -2.51 -14.72
C GLY A 11 -13.67 -2.76 -13.26
N THR A 12 -13.10 -1.93 -12.41
CA THR A 12 -13.30 -1.97 -10.96
C THR A 12 -14.56 -1.21 -10.55
N LEU A 13 -15.38 -1.82 -9.72
CA LEU A 13 -16.62 -1.21 -9.23
C LEU A 13 -16.32 -0.12 -8.19
N GLU A 14 -16.73 1.10 -8.49
CA GLU A 14 -16.82 2.20 -7.54
C GLU A 14 -18.28 2.44 -7.18
N LEU A 15 -18.64 2.24 -5.91
CA LEU A 15 -19.99 2.51 -5.39
C LEU A 15 -20.16 3.97 -5.01
N ASN A 16 -21.32 4.53 -5.30
CA ASN A 16 -21.77 5.81 -4.75
C ASN A 16 -22.54 5.61 -3.45
N GLU A 17 -22.54 6.62 -2.60
CA GLU A 17 -23.32 6.62 -1.35
C GLU A 17 -24.85 6.45 -1.62
N SER A 18 -25.32 6.80 -2.79
CA SER A 18 -26.70 6.66 -3.23
C SER A 18 -27.10 5.28 -3.79
N GLY A 19 -26.16 4.31 -3.81
CA GLY A 19 -26.42 2.91 -4.16
C GLY A 19 -26.03 2.44 -5.56
N PRO A 20 -26.16 3.19 -6.69
CA PRO A 20 -25.62 2.76 -7.96
C PRO A 20 -24.09 2.91 -7.98
N GLY A 21 -23.42 2.05 -8.79
CA GLY A 21 -21.97 2.08 -8.97
C GLY A 21 -21.56 2.43 -10.42
N TYR A 22 -20.26 2.55 -10.61
CA TYR A 22 -19.63 2.73 -11.93
C TYR A 22 -18.44 1.81 -12.06
N LEU A 23 -18.26 1.23 -13.25
CA LEU A 23 -17.05 0.47 -13.57
C LEU A 23 -15.96 1.44 -14.01
N ARG A 24 -14.86 1.46 -13.27
CA ARG A 24 -13.69 2.30 -13.54
C ARG A 24 -12.60 1.48 -14.22
N ASP A 25 -11.96 2.08 -15.20
CA ASP A 25 -10.85 1.45 -15.93
C ASP A 25 -9.53 1.67 -15.18
N ALA A 26 -8.89 0.57 -14.74
CA ALA A 26 -7.60 0.61 -14.08
C ALA A 26 -6.50 1.18 -15.01
N LYS A 27 -6.53 0.85 -16.30
CA LYS A 27 -5.58 1.38 -17.31
C LYS A 27 -5.66 2.91 -17.46
N ARG A 28 -6.78 3.50 -17.07
CA ARG A 28 -7.00 4.96 -17.04
C ARG A 28 -6.92 5.52 -15.61
N ASN A 29 -6.21 4.84 -14.72
CA ASN A 29 -6.05 5.24 -13.33
C ASN A 29 -7.40 5.51 -12.63
N PHE A 30 -8.40 4.67 -12.91
CA PHE A 30 -9.76 4.78 -12.38
C PHE A 30 -10.44 6.13 -12.61
N ALA A 31 -10.09 6.83 -13.68
CA ALA A 31 -10.64 8.14 -13.99
C ALA A 31 -12.17 8.11 -14.02
N ALA A 32 -12.80 9.08 -13.36
CA ALA A 32 -14.24 9.26 -13.38
C ALA A 32 -14.63 10.04 -14.64
N ASP A 33 -15.18 9.33 -15.65
CA ASP A 33 -15.65 9.95 -16.86
C ASP A 33 -17.05 9.45 -17.26
N GLN A 34 -17.71 10.16 -18.19
CA GLN A 34 -19.06 9.85 -18.66
C GLN A 34 -19.13 8.52 -19.43
N SER A 35 -18.01 8.00 -19.90
CA SER A 35 -17.94 6.73 -20.64
C SER A 35 -18.00 5.51 -19.72
N ASN A 36 -17.81 5.68 -18.42
CA ASN A 36 -17.86 4.60 -17.46
C ASN A 36 -19.27 4.01 -17.36
N PRO A 37 -19.44 2.67 -17.53
CA PRO A 37 -20.75 2.05 -17.42
C PRO A 37 -21.28 2.15 -15.98
N GLN A 38 -22.53 2.58 -15.83
CA GLN A 38 -23.24 2.57 -14.57
C GLN A 38 -23.73 1.16 -14.24
N VAL A 39 -23.46 0.68 -13.03
CA VAL A 39 -23.99 -0.56 -12.48
C VAL A 39 -25.27 -0.23 -11.71
N PRO A 40 -26.46 -0.72 -12.14
CA PRO A 40 -27.71 -0.51 -11.42
C PRO A 40 -27.69 -1.10 -10.02
N ARG A 41 -28.43 -0.49 -9.10
CA ARG A 41 -28.54 -0.92 -7.72
C ARG A 41 -29.02 -2.37 -7.58
N GLU A 42 -29.94 -2.80 -8.45
CA GLU A 42 -30.47 -4.16 -8.49
C GLU A 42 -29.38 -5.20 -8.73
N LEU A 43 -28.36 -4.89 -9.56
CA LEU A 43 -27.23 -5.78 -9.79
C LEU A 43 -26.25 -5.76 -8.61
N VAL A 44 -26.06 -4.60 -7.97
CA VAL A 44 -25.23 -4.49 -6.77
C VAL A 44 -25.80 -5.37 -5.65
N GLU A 45 -27.11 -5.26 -5.39
CA GLU A 45 -27.80 -6.04 -4.37
C GLU A 45 -27.87 -7.54 -4.72
N LYS A 46 -28.17 -7.88 -5.99
CA LYS A 46 -28.26 -9.26 -6.46
C LYS A 46 -27.00 -10.06 -6.21
N PHE A 47 -25.82 -9.47 -6.46
CA PHE A 47 -24.54 -10.15 -6.33
C PHE A 47 -23.81 -9.83 -5.03
N GLY A 48 -24.40 -9.04 -4.12
CA GLY A 48 -23.80 -8.65 -2.84
C GLY A 48 -22.49 -7.85 -3.01
N LEU A 49 -22.46 -6.95 -4.02
CA LEU A 49 -21.25 -6.17 -4.32
C LEU A 49 -21.03 -5.09 -3.28
N ARG A 50 -19.78 -4.90 -2.89
CA ARG A 50 -19.36 -4.00 -1.80
C ARG A 50 -18.45 -2.85 -2.25
N GLY A 51 -18.13 -2.79 -3.56
CA GLY A 51 -17.17 -1.87 -4.15
C GLY A 51 -15.72 -2.40 -4.10
N GLY A 52 -14.97 -2.14 -5.16
CA GLY A 52 -13.61 -2.65 -5.35
C GLY A 52 -13.54 -3.96 -6.13
N GLU A 53 -14.65 -4.58 -6.48
CA GLU A 53 -14.68 -5.77 -7.33
C GLU A 53 -14.24 -5.45 -8.75
N ASP A 54 -13.38 -6.30 -9.34
CA ASP A 54 -13.07 -6.27 -10.76
C ASP A 54 -14.12 -7.09 -11.51
N ILE A 55 -14.90 -6.43 -12.35
CA ILE A 55 -16.12 -6.95 -12.98
C ILE A 55 -16.00 -6.88 -14.49
N THR A 56 -16.30 -8.00 -15.16
CA THR A 56 -16.59 -8.03 -16.60
C THR A 56 -18.09 -8.06 -16.82
N ALA A 57 -18.62 -7.07 -17.53
CA ALA A 57 -20.05 -6.86 -17.68
C ALA A 57 -20.45 -6.47 -19.11
N ALA A 58 -21.62 -6.94 -19.53
CA ALA A 58 -22.26 -6.49 -20.77
C ALA A 58 -23.05 -5.20 -20.50
N TRP A 59 -22.90 -4.19 -21.36
CA TRP A 59 -23.56 -2.91 -21.24
C TRP A 59 -24.26 -2.47 -22.56
N SER A 60 -25.23 -1.58 -22.42
CA SER A 60 -25.86 -0.91 -23.54
C SER A 60 -26.12 0.55 -23.23
N VAL A 61 -26.42 1.35 -24.27
CA VAL A 61 -26.83 2.73 -24.07
C VAL A 61 -28.27 2.75 -23.52
N GLY A 62 -28.48 3.45 -22.42
CA GLY A 62 -29.78 3.58 -21.77
C GLY A 62 -30.78 4.35 -22.64
N LYS A 63 -32.04 3.89 -22.66
CA LYS A 63 -33.13 4.53 -23.47
C LYS A 63 -33.52 5.92 -22.94
N ARG A 64 -33.31 6.18 -21.64
CA ARG A 64 -33.59 7.47 -20.98
C ARG A 64 -32.26 8.15 -20.58
N GLY A 65 -31.80 9.10 -21.41
CA GLY A 65 -30.71 10.03 -21.06
C GLY A 65 -29.45 9.90 -21.91
N ARG A 66 -29.14 10.93 -22.58
CA ARG A 66 -27.88 11.44 -23.21
C ARG A 66 -26.73 10.41 -23.37
N GLY A 67 -26.98 9.22 -23.93
CA GLY A 67 -25.91 8.28 -24.25
C GLY A 67 -25.26 7.56 -23.05
N ARG A 68 -25.85 7.60 -21.83
CA ARG A 68 -25.31 6.94 -20.65
C ARG A 68 -25.22 5.43 -20.85
N ARG A 69 -24.04 4.86 -20.58
CA ARG A 69 -23.80 3.42 -20.62
C ARG A 69 -24.35 2.78 -19.34
N VAL A 70 -25.13 1.71 -19.47
CA VAL A 70 -25.74 1.00 -18.33
C VAL A 70 -25.44 -0.49 -18.45
N VAL A 71 -24.88 -1.08 -17.40
CA VAL A 71 -24.65 -2.53 -17.29
C VAL A 71 -25.99 -3.25 -17.31
N LYS A 72 -26.08 -4.30 -18.13
CA LYS A 72 -27.26 -5.15 -18.28
C LYS A 72 -27.11 -6.48 -17.58
N SER A 73 -25.92 -7.04 -17.62
CA SER A 73 -25.58 -8.29 -16.93
C SER A 73 -24.11 -8.30 -16.54
N ILE A 74 -23.81 -8.89 -15.40
CA ILE A 74 -22.45 -9.17 -14.96
C ILE A 74 -22.12 -10.60 -15.41
N GLN A 75 -20.99 -10.75 -16.09
CA GLN A 75 -20.51 -12.04 -16.59
C GLN A 75 -19.58 -12.68 -15.57
N THR A 76 -18.55 -11.94 -15.15
CA THR A 76 -17.58 -12.44 -14.18
C THR A 76 -17.25 -11.38 -13.13
N ILE A 77 -16.86 -11.86 -11.94
CA ILE A 77 -16.27 -11.09 -10.85
C ILE A 77 -14.94 -11.75 -10.53
N PHE A 78 -13.83 -11.01 -10.62
CA PHE A 78 -12.46 -11.55 -10.51
C PHE A 78 -12.22 -12.75 -11.45
N GLY A 79 -12.73 -12.71 -12.68
CA GLY A 79 -12.61 -13.77 -13.68
C GLY A 79 -13.45 -15.03 -13.41
N ARG A 80 -14.18 -15.11 -12.28
CA ARG A 80 -15.07 -16.23 -11.93
C ARG A 80 -16.52 -15.88 -12.29
N PRO A 81 -17.38 -16.90 -12.56
CA PRO A 81 -18.81 -16.66 -12.76
C PRO A 81 -19.42 -15.83 -11.64
N ALA A 82 -20.21 -14.81 -11.98
CA ALA A 82 -20.71 -13.83 -11.01
C ALA A 82 -21.55 -14.46 -9.87
N GLU A 83 -22.25 -15.56 -10.15
CA GLU A 83 -23.10 -16.29 -9.19
C GLU A 83 -22.31 -16.87 -8.01
N GLN A 84 -21.02 -17.15 -8.20
CA GLN A 84 -20.16 -17.73 -7.16
C GLN A 84 -19.69 -16.67 -6.15
N TYR A 85 -19.80 -15.39 -6.48
CA TYR A 85 -19.25 -14.32 -5.63
C TYR A 85 -20.05 -14.08 -4.35
N SER A 86 -21.36 -14.32 -4.35
CA SER A 86 -22.22 -14.13 -3.17
C SER A 86 -21.84 -15.00 -1.96
N GLN A 87 -21.02 -16.04 -2.16
CA GLN A 87 -20.54 -16.93 -1.10
C GLN A 87 -19.23 -16.46 -0.47
N VAL A 88 -18.62 -15.39 -0.98
CA VAL A 88 -17.35 -14.86 -0.47
C VAL A 88 -17.59 -14.07 0.81
N ALA A 89 -17.00 -14.53 1.92
CA ALA A 89 -17.11 -13.88 3.22
C ALA A 89 -16.52 -12.45 3.16
N PRO A 90 -17.18 -11.45 3.78
CA PRO A 90 -16.68 -10.10 3.87
C PRO A 90 -15.33 -10.03 4.61
N PHE A 91 -14.46 -9.11 4.18
CA PHE A 91 -13.13 -8.91 4.74
C PHE A 91 -13.12 -8.69 6.27
N ASP A 92 -14.11 -7.97 6.78
CA ASP A 92 -14.16 -7.62 8.20
C ASP A 92 -14.66 -8.79 9.08
N ASP A 93 -15.23 -9.84 8.49
CA ASP A 93 -15.71 -11.06 9.17
C ASP A 93 -14.63 -12.16 9.22
N LEU A 94 -13.51 -11.99 8.49
CA LEU A 94 -12.45 -12.99 8.40
C LEU A 94 -11.55 -12.99 9.66
N PRO A 95 -11.21 -14.17 10.22
CA PRO A 95 -10.31 -14.29 11.37
C PRO A 95 -8.91 -13.73 11.07
N VAL A 96 -8.36 -12.96 12.01
CA VAL A 96 -7.08 -12.26 11.84
C VAL A 96 -6.03 -12.86 12.75
N VAL A 97 -4.82 -13.08 12.19
CA VAL A 97 -3.65 -13.58 12.91
C VAL A 97 -2.47 -12.62 12.80
N HIS A 98 -1.44 -12.84 13.64
CA HIS A 98 -0.20 -12.08 13.52
C HIS A 98 0.56 -12.48 12.25
N PRO A 99 1.21 -11.51 11.55
CA PRO A 99 2.14 -11.81 10.48
C PRO A 99 3.27 -12.74 10.96
N ALA A 100 3.45 -13.88 10.29
CA ALA A 100 4.51 -14.84 10.58
C ALA A 100 5.30 -15.25 9.32
N GLU A 101 4.84 -14.84 8.15
CA GLU A 101 5.52 -15.05 6.87
C GLU A 101 6.18 -13.75 6.44
N GLN A 102 7.52 -13.74 6.36
CA GLN A 102 8.28 -12.54 5.99
C GLN A 102 8.17 -12.25 4.50
N LEU A 103 7.91 -10.98 4.17
CA LEU A 103 8.15 -10.41 2.84
C LEU A 103 9.65 -10.09 2.73
N LYS A 104 10.37 -10.85 1.92
CA LYS A 104 11.80 -10.64 1.69
C LYS A 104 12.04 -9.66 0.56
N PHE A 105 12.92 -8.69 0.81
CA PHE A 105 13.29 -7.66 -0.16
C PHE A 105 14.70 -7.88 -0.74
N GLU A 106 15.55 -8.65 -0.05
CA GLU A 106 16.88 -9.00 -0.53
C GLU A 106 16.79 -9.78 -1.85
N THR A 107 17.54 -9.32 -2.86
CA THR A 107 17.66 -9.99 -4.16
C THR A 107 19.12 -10.28 -4.47
N THR A 108 19.39 -11.25 -5.35
CA THR A 108 20.75 -11.52 -5.84
C THR A 108 21.29 -10.26 -6.48
N ASP A 109 22.49 -9.84 -6.07
CA ASP A 109 23.15 -8.60 -6.53
C ASP A 109 22.36 -7.30 -6.27
N GLY A 110 21.33 -7.37 -5.43
CA GLY A 110 20.51 -6.23 -5.05
C GLY A 110 21.19 -5.28 -4.05
N PRO A 111 20.55 -4.14 -3.79
CA PRO A 111 21.11 -3.12 -2.91
C PRO A 111 21.22 -3.61 -1.46
N MET A 112 22.32 -3.27 -0.78
CA MET A 112 22.53 -3.54 0.65
C MET A 112 21.40 -3.00 1.54
N THR A 113 20.72 -1.95 1.09
CA THR A 113 19.54 -1.37 1.74
C THR A 113 18.49 -2.43 2.07
N MET A 114 18.17 -3.30 1.10
CA MET A 114 17.14 -4.33 1.29
C MET A 114 17.56 -5.40 2.27
N ARG A 115 18.86 -5.71 2.33
CA ARG A 115 19.43 -6.61 3.34
C ARG A 115 19.29 -6.04 4.76
N VAL A 116 19.53 -4.73 4.92
CA VAL A 116 19.34 -4.02 6.19
C VAL A 116 17.86 -4.05 6.60
N VAL A 117 16.93 -3.77 5.68
CA VAL A 117 15.49 -3.82 5.95
C VAL A 117 15.09 -5.21 6.42
N ASP A 118 15.46 -6.27 5.71
CA ASP A 118 15.05 -7.65 6.02
C ASP A 118 15.50 -8.13 7.40
N LEU A 119 16.63 -7.64 7.92
CA LEU A 119 17.16 -8.07 9.22
C LEU A 119 16.82 -7.12 10.36
N PHE A 120 16.77 -5.81 10.12
CA PHE A 120 16.55 -4.83 11.18
C PHE A 120 15.09 -4.39 11.32
N THR A 121 14.31 -4.48 10.28
CA THR A 121 12.89 -4.12 10.25
C THR A 121 12.11 -5.09 9.38
N PRO A 122 12.14 -6.40 9.71
CA PRO A 122 11.47 -7.40 8.89
C PRO A 122 9.97 -7.06 8.77
N ILE A 123 9.43 -7.22 7.57
CA ILE A 123 8.03 -6.97 7.25
C ILE A 123 7.36 -8.29 6.93
N GLY A 124 6.24 -8.58 7.58
CA GLY A 124 5.46 -9.79 7.32
C GLY A 124 4.22 -9.52 6.44
N LYS A 125 3.73 -10.56 5.78
CA LYS A 125 2.44 -10.52 5.06
C LYS A 125 1.31 -10.17 6.04
N GLY A 126 0.67 -9.03 5.82
CA GLY A 126 -0.34 -8.48 6.74
C GLY A 126 0.17 -7.37 7.68
N GLN A 127 1.43 -6.94 7.55
CA GLN A 127 2.05 -5.92 8.38
C GLN A 127 1.47 -4.53 8.13
N ARG A 128 1.38 -3.70 9.20
CA ARG A 128 1.17 -2.26 9.15
C ARG A 128 2.50 -1.56 9.38
N ALA A 129 3.22 -1.29 8.29
CA ALA A 129 4.58 -0.75 8.34
C ALA A 129 4.59 0.75 8.08
N LEU A 130 5.28 1.51 8.94
CA LEU A 130 5.54 2.92 8.77
C LEU A 130 6.97 3.17 8.30
N LEU A 131 7.11 3.83 7.16
CA LEU A 131 8.36 4.42 6.70
C LEU A 131 8.39 5.89 7.13
N VAL A 132 9.06 6.16 8.24
CA VAL A 132 9.14 7.49 8.84
C VAL A 132 10.31 8.25 8.23
N ALA A 133 10.02 9.29 7.46
CA ALA A 133 11.02 9.93 6.61
C ALA A 133 11.01 11.46 6.71
N PRO A 134 12.12 12.07 7.17
CA PRO A 134 12.38 13.48 6.89
C PRO A 134 12.54 13.72 5.39
N PRO A 135 12.29 14.95 4.88
CA PRO A 135 12.54 15.27 3.48
C PRO A 135 13.99 15.00 3.05
N ARG A 136 14.18 14.49 1.82
CA ARG A 136 15.51 14.22 1.21
C ARG A 136 16.33 13.14 1.91
N THR A 137 15.71 12.13 2.46
CA THR A 137 16.37 10.99 3.12
C THR A 137 16.34 9.68 2.31
N GLY A 138 16.03 9.74 1.01
CA GLY A 138 16.02 8.57 0.13
C GLY A 138 14.73 7.76 0.16
N LYS A 139 13.63 8.30 0.73
CA LYS A 139 12.31 7.64 0.81
C LYS A 139 11.86 7.00 -0.51
N THR A 140 11.89 7.76 -1.60
CA THR A 140 11.40 7.32 -2.92
C THR A 140 12.21 6.15 -3.47
N ILE A 141 13.55 6.23 -3.37
CA ILE A 141 14.46 5.14 -3.78
C ILE A 141 14.20 3.89 -2.94
N LEU A 142 13.99 4.05 -1.64
CA LEU A 142 13.68 2.92 -0.75
C LEU A 142 12.38 2.22 -1.15
N LEU A 143 11.32 2.96 -1.46
CA LEU A 143 10.04 2.40 -1.93
C LEU A 143 10.20 1.69 -3.29
N GLN A 144 11.00 2.23 -4.21
CA GLN A 144 11.32 1.58 -5.49
C GLN A 144 12.05 0.25 -5.26
N GLN A 145 13.09 0.25 -4.42
CA GLN A 145 13.83 -0.98 -4.07
C GLN A 145 12.97 -2.03 -3.38
N MET A 146 12.04 -1.61 -2.50
CA MET A 146 11.05 -2.52 -1.91
C MET A 146 10.13 -3.11 -2.97
N ALA A 147 9.65 -2.31 -3.93
CA ALA A 147 8.81 -2.79 -5.01
C ALA A 147 9.54 -3.83 -5.89
N GLU A 148 10.79 -3.58 -6.22
CA GLU A 148 11.65 -4.52 -6.96
C GLU A 148 11.86 -5.83 -6.18
N GLY A 149 12.13 -5.74 -4.87
CA GLY A 149 12.29 -6.91 -4.01
C GLY A 149 11.01 -7.75 -3.93
N ILE A 150 9.84 -7.12 -3.78
CA ILE A 150 8.55 -7.83 -3.78
C ILE A 150 8.31 -8.51 -5.12
N LYS A 151 8.52 -7.80 -6.23
CA LYS A 151 8.36 -8.34 -7.59
C LYS A 151 9.25 -9.55 -7.84
N ALA A 152 10.48 -9.52 -7.35
CA ALA A 152 11.45 -10.61 -7.56
C ALA A 152 11.17 -11.83 -6.68
N ASN A 153 10.83 -11.61 -5.39
CA ASN A 153 10.75 -12.68 -4.40
C ASN A 153 9.30 -13.17 -4.14
N HIS A 154 8.29 -12.37 -4.49
CA HIS A 154 6.87 -12.63 -4.21
C HIS A 154 5.99 -12.38 -5.44
N PRO A 155 6.26 -13.08 -6.58
CA PRO A 155 5.49 -12.88 -7.82
C PRO A 155 4.01 -13.27 -7.67
N GLU A 156 3.66 -14.03 -6.63
CA GLU A 156 2.27 -14.38 -6.28
C GLU A 156 1.49 -13.22 -5.64
N ALA A 157 2.21 -12.23 -5.08
CA ALA A 157 1.61 -11.10 -4.38
C ALA A 157 1.23 -9.98 -5.36
N LEU A 158 0.05 -9.42 -5.18
CA LEU A 158 -0.42 -8.27 -5.94
C LEU A 158 0.18 -6.99 -5.34
N LEU A 159 1.09 -6.34 -6.06
CA LEU A 159 1.74 -5.11 -5.63
C LEU A 159 1.06 -3.87 -6.20
N MET A 160 0.68 -2.94 -5.34
CA MET A 160 0.17 -1.62 -5.69
C MET A 160 1.05 -0.52 -5.09
N MET A 161 1.47 0.44 -5.93
CA MET A 161 1.96 1.73 -5.47
C MET A 161 0.78 2.71 -5.45
N LEU A 162 0.47 3.28 -4.29
CA LEU A 162 -0.57 4.29 -4.13
C LEU A 162 0.08 5.65 -3.81
N LEU A 163 0.12 6.53 -4.81
CA LEU A 163 0.74 7.85 -4.72
C LEU A 163 -0.35 8.92 -4.53
N VAL A 164 -0.29 9.64 -3.41
CA VAL A 164 -1.31 10.62 -3.05
C VAL A 164 -0.69 12.00 -2.87
N ASP A 165 -1.15 12.97 -3.67
CA ASP A 165 -0.69 14.36 -3.65
C ASP A 165 0.83 14.48 -3.94
N GLU A 166 1.39 13.53 -4.71
CA GLU A 166 2.76 13.58 -5.19
C GLU A 166 2.87 14.39 -6.50
N ARG A 167 4.07 14.86 -6.83
CA ARG A 167 4.29 15.65 -8.04
C ARG A 167 4.17 14.81 -9.30
N PRO A 168 3.67 15.36 -10.42
CA PRO A 168 3.52 14.63 -11.67
C PRO A 168 4.82 13.98 -12.18
N GLU A 169 5.97 14.66 -12.00
CA GLU A 169 7.28 14.12 -12.36
C GLU A 169 7.67 12.90 -11.49
N GLU A 170 7.40 12.93 -10.17
CA GLU A 170 7.66 11.83 -9.25
C GLU A 170 6.75 10.62 -9.56
N VAL A 171 5.49 10.88 -9.92
CA VAL A 171 4.56 9.85 -10.39
C VAL A 171 5.08 9.18 -11.66
N THR A 172 5.57 9.97 -12.62
CA THR A 172 6.12 9.45 -13.89
C THR A 172 7.37 8.62 -13.66
N GLU A 173 8.28 9.08 -12.79
CA GLU A 173 9.49 8.36 -12.41
C GLU A 173 9.14 7.01 -11.76
N MET A 174 8.21 7.02 -10.79
CA MET A 174 7.77 5.80 -10.11
C MET A 174 7.13 4.80 -11.07
N ARG A 175 6.28 5.26 -11.98
CA ARG A 175 5.68 4.39 -13.00
C ARG A 175 6.71 3.72 -13.89
N ARG A 176 7.74 4.46 -14.32
CA ARG A 176 8.83 3.92 -15.15
C ARG A 176 9.71 2.92 -14.40
N ALA A 177 9.93 3.16 -13.09
CA ALA A 177 10.74 2.29 -12.26
C ALA A 177 10.03 0.97 -11.90
N VAL A 178 8.71 1.02 -11.65
CA VAL A 178 7.98 -0.11 -11.04
C VAL A 178 7.13 -0.87 -12.05
N CYS A 179 6.51 -0.17 -13.01
CA CYS A 179 5.65 -0.78 -14.03
C CYS A 179 6.40 -1.00 -15.35
N ASN A 180 6.11 -2.10 -16.03
CA ASN A 180 6.41 -2.21 -17.45
C ASN A 180 5.27 -1.55 -18.24
N ASP A 181 5.59 -0.61 -19.11
CA ASP A 181 4.73 0.22 -19.96
C ASP A 181 3.27 -0.27 -20.17
N GLY A 182 2.40 0.02 -19.20
CA GLY A 182 0.95 -0.23 -19.29
C GLY A 182 0.46 -1.60 -18.85
N ALA A 183 1.34 -2.51 -18.44
CA ALA A 183 0.93 -3.75 -17.79
C ALA A 183 0.38 -3.48 -16.39
N GLY A 184 -0.67 -4.19 -15.99
CA GLY A 184 -1.32 -4.07 -14.68
C GLY A 184 -1.39 -5.41 -13.94
N TRP A 185 -2.15 -5.46 -12.88
CA TRP A 185 -2.31 -6.67 -12.06
C TRP A 185 -2.75 -7.90 -12.85
N ASP A 186 -3.59 -7.72 -13.87
CA ASP A 186 -4.08 -8.83 -14.71
C ASP A 186 -2.95 -9.51 -15.50
N GLU A 187 -1.82 -8.84 -15.65
CA GLU A 187 -0.63 -9.32 -16.37
C GLU A 187 0.51 -9.68 -15.40
N GLY A 188 0.25 -9.68 -14.07
CA GLY A 188 1.23 -10.03 -13.03
C GLY A 188 2.26 -8.93 -12.74
N TYR A 189 2.00 -7.67 -13.15
CA TYR A 189 2.89 -6.55 -12.92
C TYR A 189 2.38 -5.63 -11.80
N PRO A 190 3.29 -4.91 -11.13
CA PRO A 190 2.89 -3.89 -10.17
C PRO A 190 2.01 -2.83 -10.80
N GLU A 191 1.01 -2.35 -10.05
CA GLU A 191 0.14 -1.26 -10.47
C GLU A 191 0.51 0.04 -9.75
N VAL A 192 0.62 1.14 -10.49
CA VAL A 192 0.79 2.48 -9.92
C VAL A 192 -0.53 3.23 -10.04
N VAL A 193 -1.19 3.40 -8.91
CA VAL A 193 -2.41 4.21 -8.77
C VAL A 193 -2.03 5.55 -8.14
N TYR A 194 -2.51 6.64 -8.70
CA TYR A 194 -2.08 7.95 -8.27
C TYR A 194 -3.18 9.01 -8.29
N SER A 195 -2.98 10.03 -7.49
CA SER A 195 -3.68 11.31 -7.57
C SER A 195 -2.66 12.40 -7.27
N SER A 196 -2.14 13.01 -8.35
CA SER A 196 -1.08 14.01 -8.30
C SER A 196 -1.53 15.33 -7.69
N ASN A 197 -0.60 16.18 -7.30
CA ASN A 197 -0.85 17.41 -6.54
C ASN A 197 -1.61 18.50 -7.31
N ASP A 198 -1.81 18.34 -8.63
CA ASP A 198 -2.68 19.13 -9.48
C ASP A 198 -4.16 18.70 -9.44
N CYS A 199 -4.45 17.59 -8.76
CA CYS A 199 -5.81 17.10 -8.56
C CYS A 199 -6.47 17.72 -7.31
N GLU A 200 -7.80 17.75 -7.31
CA GLU A 200 -8.56 18.19 -6.13
C GLU A 200 -8.43 17.18 -4.95
N PRO A 201 -8.49 17.65 -3.67
CA PRO A 201 -8.46 16.79 -2.48
C PRO A 201 -9.50 15.66 -2.50
N LYS A 202 -10.69 15.91 -3.08
CA LYS A 202 -11.73 14.88 -3.24
C LYS A 202 -11.27 13.71 -4.09
N ASN A 203 -10.43 13.94 -5.10
CA ASN A 203 -9.89 12.87 -5.93
C ASN A 203 -8.86 12.04 -5.16
N HIS A 204 -8.00 12.67 -4.33
CA HIS A 204 -7.07 11.96 -3.43
C HIS A 204 -7.82 10.98 -2.51
N ALA A 205 -8.89 11.46 -1.89
CA ALA A 205 -9.74 10.63 -1.02
C ALA A 205 -10.44 9.50 -1.77
N ARG A 206 -11.00 9.81 -2.96
CA ARG A 206 -11.72 8.85 -3.80
C ARG A 206 -10.83 7.70 -4.25
N ILE A 207 -9.69 8.02 -4.85
CA ILE A 207 -8.71 7.04 -5.34
C ILE A 207 -8.21 6.16 -4.20
N SER A 208 -7.88 6.74 -3.05
CA SER A 208 -7.39 5.98 -1.90
C SER A 208 -8.46 5.02 -1.36
N LYS A 209 -9.72 5.47 -1.23
CA LYS A 209 -10.83 4.60 -0.82
C LYS A 209 -11.05 3.44 -1.80
N LEU A 210 -11.04 3.71 -3.10
CA LEU A 210 -11.24 2.69 -4.12
C LEU A 210 -10.10 1.67 -4.13
N SER A 211 -8.85 2.12 -4.02
CA SER A 211 -7.67 1.25 -3.95
C SER A 211 -7.73 0.28 -2.77
N ILE A 212 -8.08 0.77 -1.58
CA ILE A 212 -8.23 -0.07 -0.39
C ILE A 212 -9.43 -1.01 -0.50
N ALA A 213 -10.55 -0.55 -1.04
CA ALA A 213 -11.71 -1.41 -1.28
C ALA A 213 -11.34 -2.56 -2.22
N ARG A 214 -10.65 -2.27 -3.34
CA ARG A 214 -10.16 -3.27 -4.29
C ARG A 214 -9.19 -4.26 -3.65
N ALA A 215 -8.22 -3.78 -2.89
CA ALA A 215 -7.28 -4.63 -2.16
C ALA A 215 -7.98 -5.60 -1.20
N ARG A 216 -8.96 -5.12 -0.42
CA ARG A 216 -9.77 -5.97 0.47
C ARG A 216 -10.50 -7.07 -0.29
N ARG A 217 -11.07 -6.76 -1.47
CA ARG A 217 -11.76 -7.77 -2.31
C ARG A 217 -10.81 -8.86 -2.79
N TYR A 218 -9.59 -8.50 -3.19
CA TYR A 218 -8.58 -9.50 -3.57
C TYR A 218 -8.16 -10.39 -2.38
N VAL A 219 -8.05 -9.83 -1.18
CA VAL A 219 -7.75 -10.61 0.03
C VAL A 219 -8.88 -11.59 0.37
N GLU A 220 -10.15 -11.20 0.18
CA GLU A 220 -11.31 -12.08 0.31
C GLU A 220 -11.25 -13.25 -0.69
N MET A 221 -10.61 -13.05 -1.84
CA MET A 221 -10.36 -14.10 -2.84
C MET A 221 -9.11 -14.94 -2.54
N GLY A 222 -8.49 -14.76 -1.36
CA GLY A 222 -7.31 -15.51 -0.91
C GLY A 222 -5.98 -15.00 -1.43
N LYS A 223 -5.92 -13.78 -2.02
CA LYS A 223 -4.69 -13.21 -2.53
C LYS A 223 -3.91 -12.43 -1.46
N ASP A 224 -2.58 -12.48 -1.54
CA ASP A 224 -1.72 -11.57 -0.81
C ASP A 224 -1.60 -10.25 -1.60
N VAL A 225 -1.90 -9.14 -0.92
CA VAL A 225 -1.84 -7.79 -1.50
C VAL A 225 -0.86 -6.95 -0.71
N VAL A 226 0.04 -6.27 -1.39
CA VAL A 226 0.98 -5.32 -0.79
C VAL A 226 0.72 -3.94 -1.37
N ILE A 227 0.49 -2.96 -0.49
CA ILE A 227 0.35 -1.56 -0.87
C ILE A 227 1.54 -0.76 -0.34
N LEU A 228 2.27 -0.12 -1.25
CA LEU A 228 3.27 0.90 -0.93
C LEU A 228 2.58 2.26 -1.06
N LEU A 229 2.29 2.91 0.08
CA LEU A 229 1.52 4.16 0.13
C LEU A 229 2.44 5.38 0.36
N ASP A 230 2.48 6.27 -0.59
CA ASP A 230 3.21 7.54 -0.48
C ASP A 230 2.27 8.73 -0.68
N SER A 231 1.81 9.47 0.36
CA SER A 231 2.10 9.29 1.78
C SER A 231 0.83 9.41 2.64
N LEU A 232 0.83 8.81 3.82
CA LEU A 232 -0.23 8.99 4.82
C LEU A 232 -0.38 10.43 5.28
N THR A 233 0.72 11.17 5.38
CA THR A 233 0.70 12.59 5.75
C THR A 233 -0.11 13.41 4.75
N ARG A 234 0.16 13.25 3.46
CA ARG A 234 -0.55 13.97 2.40
C ARG A 234 -2.02 13.51 2.30
N LEU A 235 -2.26 12.20 2.42
CA LEU A 235 -3.62 11.67 2.48
C LEU A 235 -4.43 12.28 3.63
N SER A 236 -3.83 12.38 4.82
CA SER A 236 -4.49 12.99 5.99
C SER A 236 -4.78 14.47 5.79
N ARG A 237 -3.86 15.21 5.17
CA ARG A 237 -4.08 16.61 4.78
C ARG A 237 -5.25 16.75 3.78
N ALA A 238 -5.33 15.86 2.79
CA ALA A 238 -6.43 15.86 1.82
C ALA A 238 -7.79 15.66 2.49
N PHE A 239 -7.88 14.70 3.42
CA PHE A 239 -9.11 14.50 4.20
C PHE A 239 -9.43 15.70 5.10
N ASN A 240 -8.43 16.34 5.69
CA ASN A 240 -8.63 17.56 6.49
C ASN A 240 -9.23 18.70 5.66
N ASN A 241 -8.75 18.87 4.42
CA ASN A 241 -9.27 19.88 3.49
C ASN A 241 -10.72 19.60 3.06
N ILE A 242 -11.13 18.31 2.96
CA ILE A 242 -12.49 17.93 2.55
C ILE A 242 -13.51 18.13 3.67
N ILE A 243 -13.15 17.78 4.91
CA ILE A 243 -14.09 17.83 6.05
C ILE A 243 -14.39 19.27 6.43
N GLY A 244 -13.46 20.20 6.14
CA GLY A 244 -13.58 21.60 6.56
C GLY A 244 -13.45 21.76 8.08
N SER A 245 -13.47 23.01 8.55
CA SER A 245 -13.36 23.30 9.98
C SER A 245 -14.70 23.06 10.69
N SER A 246 -14.72 22.11 11.62
CA SER A 246 -15.86 21.90 12.52
C SER A 246 -15.84 22.80 13.77
N GLY A 247 -14.85 23.70 13.86
CA GLY A 247 -14.60 24.50 15.07
C GLY A 247 -13.86 23.74 16.17
N ARG A 248 -13.60 22.44 16.02
CA ARG A 248 -12.81 21.58 16.94
C ARG A 248 -11.47 21.21 16.31
N THR A 249 -10.67 22.22 15.98
CA THR A 249 -9.33 22.01 15.43
C THR A 249 -8.32 21.82 16.55
N MET A 250 -7.46 20.81 16.38
CA MET A 250 -6.28 20.59 17.21
C MET A 250 -5.14 21.55 16.85
N THR A 251 -4.06 21.50 17.61
CA THR A 251 -2.84 22.23 17.32
C THR A 251 -2.38 21.95 15.89
N GLY A 252 -2.11 22.99 15.11
CA GLY A 252 -1.72 22.88 13.70
C GLY A 252 -2.90 22.86 12.69
N GLY A 253 -4.15 23.08 13.13
CA GLY A 253 -5.30 23.19 12.22
C GLY A 253 -5.88 21.86 11.72
N LEU A 254 -5.56 20.74 12.38
CA LEU A 254 -6.08 19.42 12.05
C LEU A 254 -7.42 19.17 12.78
N ASP A 255 -8.45 18.80 12.05
CA ASP A 255 -9.68 18.28 12.63
C ASP A 255 -9.53 16.78 12.96
N ILE A 256 -9.83 16.36 14.20
CA ILE A 256 -9.72 14.96 14.65
C ILE A 256 -10.47 14.01 13.72
N ARG A 257 -11.63 14.41 13.19
CA ARG A 257 -12.44 13.59 12.29
C ARG A 257 -11.75 13.32 10.96
N ALA A 258 -10.82 14.20 10.54
CA ALA A 258 -10.07 14.04 9.30
C ALA A 258 -9.17 12.80 9.29
N LEU A 259 -8.74 12.35 10.47
CA LEU A 259 -7.88 11.16 10.57
C LEU A 259 -8.67 9.83 10.59
N GLY A 260 -9.97 9.85 10.77
CA GLY A 260 -10.78 8.63 10.88
C GLY A 260 -10.61 7.70 9.67
N ILE A 261 -10.80 8.23 8.46
CA ILE A 261 -10.68 7.43 7.23
C ILE A 261 -9.21 7.02 6.94
N PRO A 262 -8.20 7.91 6.99
CA PRO A 262 -6.80 7.51 6.86
C PRO A 262 -6.37 6.42 7.85
N LYS A 263 -6.82 6.48 9.10
CA LYS A 263 -6.59 5.41 10.10
C LYS A 263 -7.26 4.09 9.71
N THR A 264 -8.49 4.14 9.22
CA THR A 264 -9.20 2.95 8.71
C THR A 264 -8.48 2.34 7.50
N ILE A 265 -7.97 3.17 6.60
CA ILE A 265 -7.17 2.75 5.45
C ILE A 265 -5.91 2.02 5.91
N PHE A 266 -5.09 2.65 6.74
CA PHE A 266 -3.85 2.04 7.23
C PHE A 266 -4.11 0.84 8.15
N GLY A 267 -5.13 0.93 9.01
CA GLY A 267 -5.57 -0.13 9.91
C GLY A 267 -6.19 -1.35 9.21
N ALA A 268 -6.49 -1.25 7.91
CA ALA A 268 -7.00 -2.38 7.14
C ALA A 268 -5.96 -3.50 6.96
N ALA A 269 -4.66 -3.19 7.07
CA ALA A 269 -3.61 -4.19 6.92
C ALA A 269 -3.72 -5.29 7.98
N ARG A 270 -3.82 -6.55 7.51
CA ARG A 270 -3.97 -7.75 8.36
C ARG A 270 -3.62 -9.03 7.58
N LYS A 271 -3.23 -10.08 8.31
CA LYS A 271 -3.14 -11.45 7.79
C LYS A 271 -4.41 -12.20 8.16
N ILE A 272 -5.05 -12.82 7.18
CA ILE A 272 -6.21 -13.69 7.39
C ILE A 272 -5.71 -15.11 7.71
N GLU A 273 -6.28 -15.77 8.71
CA GLU A 273 -5.84 -17.05 9.23
C GLU A 273 -5.75 -18.16 8.15
N SER A 274 -6.80 -18.30 7.35
CA SER A 274 -6.87 -19.31 6.29
C SER A 274 -7.05 -18.68 4.91
N GLY A 275 -6.43 -17.51 4.69
CA GLY A 275 -6.65 -16.72 3.48
C GLY A 275 -5.45 -15.86 3.10
N GLY A 276 -5.72 -14.86 2.29
CA GLY A 276 -4.73 -13.89 1.84
C GLY A 276 -4.26 -12.94 2.94
N SER A 277 -3.58 -11.90 2.55
CA SER A 277 -3.14 -10.82 3.43
C SER A 277 -3.23 -9.46 2.76
N LEU A 278 -3.44 -8.41 3.56
CA LEU A 278 -3.23 -7.04 3.15
C LEU A 278 -2.07 -6.45 3.93
N THR A 279 -0.96 -6.21 3.26
CA THR A 279 0.20 -5.51 3.83
C THR A 279 0.19 -4.06 3.37
N ILE A 280 0.38 -3.12 4.28
CA ILE A 280 0.50 -1.70 3.93
C ILE A 280 1.81 -1.16 4.49
N ILE A 281 2.69 -0.73 3.58
CA ILE A 281 3.93 -0.03 3.89
C ILE A 281 3.70 1.43 3.51
N ALA A 282 3.53 2.28 4.51
CA ALA A 282 3.12 3.65 4.28
C ALA A 282 4.17 4.64 4.76
N SER A 283 4.51 5.61 3.91
CA SER A 283 5.39 6.69 4.31
C SER A 283 4.64 7.74 5.14
N VAL A 284 5.32 8.26 6.16
CA VAL A 284 4.91 9.45 6.93
C VAL A 284 6.04 10.46 6.95
N LEU A 285 5.69 11.73 6.76
CA LEU A 285 6.64 12.82 6.73
C LEU A 285 6.83 13.39 8.14
N ILE A 286 8.08 13.59 8.53
CA ILE A 286 8.48 14.23 9.77
C ILE A 286 9.48 15.36 9.46
N GLU A 287 9.77 16.22 10.44
CA GLU A 287 10.72 17.34 10.30
C GLU A 287 10.42 18.27 9.10
N THR A 288 9.15 18.44 8.78
CA THR A 288 8.69 19.33 7.69
C THR A 288 8.53 20.77 8.16
N GLY A 289 8.65 21.05 9.45
CA GLY A 289 8.31 22.31 10.07
C GLY A 289 6.81 22.52 10.30
N SER A 290 5.98 21.53 9.96
CA SER A 290 4.52 21.56 10.12
C SER A 290 4.09 20.83 11.38
N ARG A 291 3.50 21.54 12.36
CA ARG A 291 2.91 20.92 13.56
C ARG A 291 1.79 19.92 13.24
N MET A 292 1.09 20.13 12.12
CA MET A 292 0.09 19.19 11.63
C MET A 292 0.70 17.83 11.29
N ASP A 293 1.85 17.80 10.60
CA ASP A 293 2.54 16.57 10.22
C ASP A 293 3.07 15.81 11.42
N ASP A 294 3.62 16.52 12.40
CA ASP A 294 4.08 15.93 13.65
C ASP A 294 2.92 15.23 14.39
N PHE A 295 1.76 15.89 14.43
CA PHE A 295 0.56 15.31 15.02
C PHE A 295 0.07 14.09 14.23
N ILE A 296 0.00 14.17 12.90
CA ILE A 296 -0.37 13.05 12.02
C ILE A 296 0.56 11.86 12.30
N PHE A 297 1.87 12.08 12.36
CA PHE A 297 2.83 11.02 12.66
C PHE A 297 2.53 10.33 14.00
N GLN A 298 2.32 11.11 15.09
CA GLN A 298 2.03 10.54 16.41
C GLN A 298 0.76 9.67 16.40
N GLU A 299 -0.27 10.07 15.68
CA GLU A 299 -1.53 9.35 15.55
C GLU A 299 -1.39 8.01 14.79
N PHE A 300 -0.48 7.93 13.81
CA PHE A 300 -0.21 6.69 13.07
C PHE A 300 0.80 5.78 13.78
N LYS A 301 1.74 6.34 14.55
CA LYS A 301 2.72 5.58 15.34
C LYS A 301 2.05 4.55 16.25
N GLY A 302 0.92 4.90 16.87
CA GLY A 302 0.13 3.99 17.70
C GLY A 302 -0.59 2.87 16.91
N THR A 303 -0.81 3.05 15.60
CA THR A 303 -1.52 2.10 14.74
C THR A 303 -0.59 1.11 14.06
N GLY A 304 0.64 1.51 13.76
CA GLY A 304 1.67 0.68 13.14
C GLY A 304 2.21 -0.41 14.07
N ASN A 305 2.76 -1.46 13.49
CA ASN A 305 3.46 -2.54 14.21
C ASN A 305 4.87 -2.81 13.64
N MET A 306 5.35 -1.94 12.77
CA MET A 306 6.72 -1.85 12.28
C MET A 306 7.03 -0.38 11.96
N GLU A 307 8.22 0.08 12.33
CA GLU A 307 8.71 1.42 12.02
C GLU A 307 10.12 1.31 11.43
N LEU A 308 10.32 1.87 10.22
CA LEU A 308 11.62 2.13 9.63
C LEU A 308 11.83 3.65 9.62
N VAL A 309 12.72 4.13 10.45
CA VAL A 309 12.96 5.56 10.65
C VAL A 309 14.20 5.99 9.88
N LEU A 310 14.03 6.90 8.93
CA LEU A 310 15.14 7.52 8.21
C LEU A 310 15.68 8.75 8.97
N SER A 311 16.98 8.99 8.83
CA SER A 311 17.71 10.08 9.49
C SER A 311 18.25 11.07 8.48
N ARG A 312 17.93 12.35 8.68
CA ARG A 312 18.52 13.44 7.90
C ARG A 312 20.03 13.58 8.12
N GLU A 313 20.50 13.31 9.34
CA GLU A 313 21.93 13.34 9.67
C GLU A 313 22.71 12.31 8.82
N LEU A 314 22.26 11.05 8.78
CA LEU A 314 22.87 10.01 7.96
C LEU A 314 22.83 10.37 6.46
N ALA A 315 21.70 10.90 5.97
CA ALA A 315 21.58 11.35 4.58
C ALA A 315 22.56 12.50 4.25
N ASN A 316 22.74 13.43 5.16
CA ASN A 316 23.71 14.52 5.01
C ASN A 316 25.16 14.00 4.96
N LEU A 317 25.47 12.95 5.72
CA LEU A 317 26.75 12.24 5.69
C LEU A 317 26.90 11.31 4.48
N ARG A 318 25.87 11.21 3.60
CA ARG A 318 25.83 10.30 2.46
C ARG A 318 25.96 8.81 2.83
N THR A 319 25.55 8.47 4.04
CA THR A 319 25.46 7.08 4.51
C THR A 319 24.12 6.47 4.09
N TRP A 320 24.15 5.46 3.25
CA TRP A 320 22.95 4.82 2.68
C TRP A 320 22.89 3.31 2.98
N PRO A 321 21.72 2.76 3.42
CA PRO A 321 20.48 3.49 3.71
C PRO A 321 20.65 4.46 4.88
N ALA A 322 19.98 5.61 4.79
CA ALA A 322 19.98 6.59 5.87
C ALA A 322 19.03 6.17 7.01
N ALA A 323 19.04 4.89 7.41
CA ALA A 323 18.17 4.32 8.40
C ALA A 323 18.74 4.45 9.81
N ASN A 324 17.96 4.98 10.73
CA ASN A 324 18.29 5.01 12.16
C ASN A 324 17.93 3.65 12.78
N LEU A 325 18.91 2.78 12.93
CA LEU A 325 18.73 1.42 13.45
C LEU A 325 18.22 1.39 14.89
N SER A 326 18.56 2.42 15.68
CA SER A 326 18.13 2.52 17.09
C SER A 326 16.65 2.85 17.24
N ALA A 327 16.11 3.63 16.28
CA ALA A 327 14.72 4.06 16.28
C ALA A 327 13.81 3.14 15.45
N SER A 328 14.39 2.15 14.76
CA SER A 328 13.68 1.27 13.83
C SER A 328 13.49 -0.12 14.43
N GLY A 329 12.36 -0.78 14.10
CA GLY A 329 12.08 -2.14 14.56
C GLY A 329 10.70 -2.64 14.18
N THR A 330 10.50 -3.93 14.37
CA THR A 330 9.23 -4.63 14.12
C THR A 330 8.74 -5.28 15.41
N ARG A 331 7.44 -5.14 15.71
CA ARG A 331 6.83 -5.86 16.84
C ARG A 331 6.71 -7.35 16.50
N LYS A 332 7.10 -8.21 17.45
CA LYS A 332 7.12 -9.67 17.28
C LYS A 332 7.99 -10.13 16.12
N GLU A 333 9.15 -9.48 15.93
CA GLU A 333 10.10 -9.80 14.85
C GLU A 333 10.62 -11.24 14.93
N GLU A 334 10.58 -11.89 16.10
CA GLU A 334 10.90 -13.30 16.33
C GLU A 334 10.01 -14.24 15.50
N MET A 335 8.76 -13.85 15.24
CA MET A 335 7.84 -14.64 14.40
C MET A 335 8.22 -14.62 12.91
N LEU A 336 8.91 -13.56 12.47
CA LEU A 336 9.33 -13.37 11.07
C LEU A 336 10.73 -13.90 10.81
N LEU A 337 11.67 -13.66 11.73
CA LEU A 337 13.07 -14.07 11.60
C LEU A 337 13.30 -15.54 12.03
N GLY A 338 12.45 -16.07 12.92
CA GLY A 338 12.70 -17.29 13.65
C GLY A 338 13.67 -17.07 14.82
N GLN A 339 13.64 -17.96 15.83
CA GLN A 339 14.30 -17.74 17.11
C GLN A 339 15.84 -17.57 17.02
N ASP A 340 16.53 -18.40 16.23
CA ASP A 340 18.01 -18.33 16.09
C ASP A 340 18.45 -16.99 15.47
N ALA A 341 17.80 -16.58 14.36
CA ALA A 341 18.13 -15.31 13.74
C ALA A 341 17.76 -14.11 14.63
N TYR A 342 16.63 -14.17 15.32
CA TYR A 342 16.22 -13.15 16.29
C TYR A 342 17.25 -12.98 17.41
N ASP A 343 17.73 -14.07 18.01
CA ASP A 343 18.72 -14.03 19.10
C ASP A 343 20.06 -13.44 18.63
N LYS A 344 20.49 -13.81 17.42
CA LYS A 344 21.69 -13.25 16.79
C LYS A 344 21.54 -11.76 16.51
N MET A 345 20.44 -11.36 15.93
CA MET A 345 20.15 -9.95 15.61
C MET A 345 19.99 -9.11 16.88
N SER A 346 19.40 -9.64 17.94
CA SER A 346 19.27 -8.97 19.23
C SER A 346 20.63 -8.69 19.88
N ARG A 347 21.60 -9.62 19.79
CA ARG A 347 22.98 -9.41 20.25
C ARG A 347 23.69 -8.38 19.40
N LEU A 348 23.55 -8.47 18.08
CA LEU A 348 24.12 -7.51 17.15
C LEU A 348 23.61 -6.10 17.43
N ARG A 349 22.29 -5.91 17.59
CA ARG A 349 21.70 -4.62 17.96
C ARG A 349 22.30 -4.04 19.23
N ARG A 350 22.41 -4.83 20.30
CA ARG A 350 23.02 -4.36 21.57
C ARG A 350 24.45 -3.86 21.36
N ARG A 351 25.26 -4.57 20.55
CA ARG A 351 26.63 -4.15 20.22
C ARG A 351 26.63 -2.83 19.44
N LEU A 352 25.76 -2.71 18.42
CA LEU A 352 25.67 -1.51 17.59
C LEU A 352 25.22 -0.28 18.38
N LEU A 353 24.27 -0.45 19.32
CA LEU A 353 23.74 0.67 20.11
C LEU A 353 24.79 1.37 21.00
N THR A 354 25.96 0.78 21.18
CA THR A 354 27.10 1.46 21.86
C THR A 354 27.83 2.45 20.95
N MET A 355 27.51 2.50 19.67
CA MET A 355 28.16 3.34 18.66
C MET A 355 27.24 4.49 18.21
N PRO A 356 27.81 5.62 17.73
CA PRO A 356 27.02 6.66 17.05
C PRO A 356 26.29 6.12 15.81
N PRO A 357 25.11 6.67 15.41
CA PRO A 357 24.29 6.14 14.32
C PRO A 357 25.02 5.93 12.97
N ALA A 358 25.89 6.86 12.58
CA ALA A 358 26.68 6.71 11.36
C ALA A 358 27.60 5.49 11.40
N ARG A 359 28.28 5.29 12.53
CA ARG A 359 29.16 4.15 12.77
C ARG A 359 28.40 2.82 12.81
N GLN A 360 27.17 2.80 13.33
CA GLN A 360 26.31 1.62 13.30
C GLN A 360 26.09 1.17 11.85
N MET A 361 25.70 2.08 10.98
CA MET A 361 25.41 1.78 9.56
C MET A 361 26.67 1.37 8.80
N GLU A 362 27.78 2.12 8.95
CA GLU A 362 29.07 1.79 8.32
C GLU A 362 29.53 0.37 8.73
N THR A 363 29.41 0.04 10.02
CA THR A 363 29.78 -1.28 10.54
C THR A 363 28.96 -2.38 9.90
N ILE A 364 27.63 -2.23 9.84
CA ILE A 364 26.73 -3.22 9.23
C ILE A 364 27.03 -3.39 7.75
N LEU A 365 27.17 -2.30 7.01
CA LEU A 365 27.46 -2.38 5.57
C LEU A 365 28.79 -3.08 5.29
N SER A 366 29.81 -2.79 6.10
CA SER A 366 31.13 -3.45 5.97
C SER A 366 31.08 -4.94 6.34
N GLU A 367 30.26 -5.33 7.31
CA GLU A 367 30.04 -6.74 7.65
C GLU A 367 29.24 -7.45 6.56
N PHE A 368 28.16 -6.86 6.06
CA PHE A 368 27.35 -7.44 4.98
C PHE A 368 28.12 -7.63 3.68
N ALA A 369 29.02 -6.72 3.35
CA ALA A 369 29.87 -6.83 2.14
C ALA A 369 30.75 -8.10 2.11
N LYS A 370 30.98 -8.73 3.27
CA LYS A 370 31.78 -9.97 3.35
C LYS A 370 30.97 -11.22 2.98
N TYR A 371 29.66 -11.11 2.87
CA TYR A 371 28.76 -12.24 2.67
C TYR A 371 27.77 -11.92 1.54
N PRO A 372 27.49 -12.87 0.64
CA PRO A 372 26.64 -12.62 -0.50
C PRO A 372 25.15 -12.43 -0.12
N THR A 373 24.71 -13.01 1.00
CA THR A 373 23.30 -12.98 1.44
C THR A 373 23.16 -12.82 2.95
N ASN A 374 21.98 -12.38 3.40
CA ASN A 374 21.62 -12.36 4.82
C ASN A 374 21.70 -13.75 5.46
N GLN A 375 21.31 -14.79 4.73
CA GLN A 375 21.42 -16.16 5.21
C GLN A 375 22.88 -16.57 5.45
N ALA A 376 23.79 -16.23 4.53
CA ALA A 376 25.22 -16.49 4.69
C ALA A 376 25.80 -15.68 5.86
N TYR A 377 25.38 -14.42 6.01
CA TYR A 377 25.78 -13.58 7.14
C TYR A 377 25.34 -14.18 8.48
N LEU A 378 24.06 -14.54 8.62
CA LEU A 378 23.51 -15.10 9.86
C LEU A 378 24.15 -16.46 10.25
N LYS A 379 24.53 -17.29 9.27
CA LYS A 379 25.26 -18.55 9.54
C LYS A 379 26.63 -18.32 10.16
N ASN A 380 27.29 -17.23 9.79
CA ASN A 380 28.64 -16.90 10.24
C ASN A 380 28.66 -15.92 11.43
N LEU A 381 27.51 -15.35 11.80
CA LEU A 381 27.37 -14.53 12.98
C LEU A 381 27.46 -15.43 14.21
N ALA A 382 28.47 -15.17 15.07
CA ALA A 382 28.72 -15.99 16.27
C ALA A 382 27.48 -16.06 17.15
N SER A 383 27.22 -17.25 17.65
CA SER A 383 26.11 -17.57 18.56
C SER A 383 26.23 -16.85 19.88
#